data_738ff735a42b6bf1bb118d133be7197e
#
_entry.id   738ff735a42b6bf1bb118d133be7197e
#
_cell.length_a   1.000
_cell.length_b   1.000
_cell.length_c   1.000
_cell.angle_alpha   90.00
_cell.angle_beta   90.00
_cell.angle_gamma   90.00
#
_symmetry.space_group_name_H-M   'P 1'
#
loop_
_entity.id
_entity.type
_entity.pdbx_description
1 polymer ?
#
loop_
_entity_poly.entity_id
_entity_poly.type
_entity_poly.pdbx_seq_one_letter_code
_entity_poly.pdbx_strand_id
1 'polypeptide(L)'
;MTKKALIIGGGIAGPVTAMALRRAGIDSEVFEAYDRGAEGVGAFLTLAVNGLEALRLLDLHDLVRDLGMDTPVMEIRNARGRLLATTSQPSRTLRRADLYQALRDEAVRRGVRIHYGKRLTGASATANGVRAVFADGGEAEGDLLVGADGLRSRTRALIDPGAPRARYVGLLNTGGYAEGVRAPGRPGVCYFIFGRRCFFGYMIHPEGQVWWFANPPSRREMPPEELAAITPEQWRARLMDLFEGDAGPMREIIAATPDILPGWNTYDFPRVPKWSGERMVLVGDAAHATSPSSGQGASMAVEDAVVLGKCLRDVPDTAKAFAAFERLRRERVERVVAQGKRNGDGKAPGAGGAFVRDLILPVVMRQVEKRNALAWMHDYRITWDERVAA
;
A
#
# COMPACT_ATOMS: atom_id res chain seq x y z
N MET A 1 -5.43 -11.89 -33.05
CA MET A 1 -6.28 -12.07 -31.85
C MET A 1 -5.75 -11.16 -30.75
N THR A 2 -6.65 -10.49 -30.04
CA THR A 2 -6.27 -9.64 -28.90
C THR A 2 -5.81 -10.55 -27.75
N LYS A 3 -4.65 -10.24 -27.13
CA LYS A 3 -4.20 -10.99 -25.96
C LYS A 3 -5.20 -10.86 -24.81
N LYS A 4 -5.37 -11.94 -24.03
CA LYS A 4 -6.21 -11.98 -22.84
C LYS A 4 -5.37 -12.23 -21.58
N ALA A 5 -5.48 -11.36 -20.58
CA ALA A 5 -4.83 -11.48 -19.29
C ALA A 5 -5.79 -11.94 -18.19
N LEU A 6 -5.36 -12.91 -17.37
CA LEU A 6 -6.02 -13.27 -16.12
C LEU A 6 -5.36 -12.49 -14.98
N ILE A 7 -6.12 -11.72 -14.22
CA ILE A 7 -5.59 -10.92 -13.12
C ILE A 7 -6.12 -11.48 -11.80
N ILE A 8 -5.23 -11.92 -10.93
CA ILE A 8 -5.58 -12.51 -9.64
C ILE A 8 -5.48 -11.46 -8.54
N GLY A 9 -6.61 -11.14 -7.93
CA GLY A 9 -6.78 -10.14 -6.86
C GLY A 9 -7.47 -8.86 -7.32
N GLY A 10 -8.55 -8.50 -6.64
CA GLY A 10 -9.39 -7.33 -6.91
C GLY A 10 -9.15 -6.14 -5.98
N GLY A 11 -7.96 -6.03 -5.36
CA GLY A 11 -7.58 -4.88 -4.52
C GLY A 11 -7.29 -3.62 -5.35
N ILE A 12 -6.22 -2.89 -5.02
CA ILE A 12 -5.80 -1.71 -5.80
C ILE A 12 -5.11 -2.14 -7.10
N ALA A 13 -4.09 -3.01 -6.99
CA ALA A 13 -3.24 -3.38 -8.11
C ALA A 13 -4.03 -4.02 -9.27
N GLY A 14 -4.96 -4.93 -8.97
CA GLY A 14 -5.68 -5.69 -10.00
C GLY A 14 -6.54 -4.83 -10.94
N PRO A 15 -7.53 -4.09 -10.43
CA PRO A 15 -8.35 -3.21 -11.26
C PRO A 15 -7.54 -2.16 -12.03
N VAL A 16 -6.51 -1.57 -11.41
CA VAL A 16 -5.63 -0.59 -12.08
C VAL A 16 -4.83 -1.27 -13.19
N THR A 17 -4.32 -2.50 -12.96
CA THR A 17 -3.63 -3.29 -14.00
C THR A 17 -4.58 -3.62 -15.15
N ALA A 18 -5.82 -4.01 -14.87
CA ALA A 18 -6.81 -4.28 -15.91
C ALA A 18 -7.04 -3.05 -16.80
N MET A 19 -7.20 -1.87 -16.20
CA MET A 19 -7.38 -0.63 -16.94
C MET A 19 -6.13 -0.22 -17.74
N ALA A 20 -4.92 -0.45 -17.20
CA ALA A 20 -3.67 -0.21 -17.91
C ALA A 20 -3.48 -1.16 -19.10
N LEU A 21 -3.82 -2.44 -18.94
CA LEU A 21 -3.79 -3.43 -20.02
C LEU A 21 -4.80 -3.09 -21.13
N ARG A 22 -6.01 -2.66 -20.76
CA ARG A 22 -7.00 -2.21 -21.71
C ARG A 22 -6.51 -1.00 -22.53
N ARG A 23 -5.84 -0.05 -21.88
CA ARG A 23 -5.18 1.07 -22.59
C ARG A 23 -4.08 0.59 -23.55
N ALA A 24 -3.44 -0.54 -23.23
CA ALA A 24 -2.44 -1.20 -24.09
C ALA A 24 -3.06 -2.10 -25.19
N GLY A 25 -4.39 -2.17 -25.29
CA GLY A 25 -5.09 -3.02 -26.27
C GLY A 25 -5.13 -4.50 -25.89
N ILE A 26 -5.02 -4.82 -24.61
CA ILE A 26 -5.04 -6.19 -24.05
C ILE A 26 -6.31 -6.36 -23.23
N ASP A 27 -7.11 -7.38 -23.54
CA ASP A 27 -8.29 -7.74 -22.74
C ASP A 27 -7.89 -8.40 -21.42
N SER A 28 -8.71 -8.21 -20.39
CA SER A 28 -8.43 -8.81 -19.10
C SER A 28 -9.70 -9.11 -18.30
N GLU A 29 -9.58 -10.09 -17.40
CA GLU A 29 -10.58 -10.42 -16.40
C GLU A 29 -9.90 -10.46 -15.02
N VAL A 30 -10.59 -9.96 -13.99
CA VAL A 30 -10.10 -9.93 -12.61
C VAL A 30 -10.80 -11.01 -11.79
N PHE A 31 -10.04 -11.77 -11.01
CA PHE A 31 -10.53 -12.85 -10.15
C PHE A 31 -10.21 -12.52 -8.69
N GLU A 32 -11.26 -12.19 -7.93
CA GLU A 32 -11.15 -11.80 -6.51
C GLU A 32 -11.53 -12.98 -5.62
N ALA A 33 -10.71 -13.24 -4.61
CA ALA A 33 -10.88 -14.38 -3.72
C ALA A 33 -12.08 -14.27 -2.75
N TYR A 34 -12.52 -13.05 -2.47
CA TYR A 34 -13.63 -12.78 -1.55
C TYR A 34 -14.94 -12.56 -2.31
N ASP A 35 -16.06 -12.91 -1.66
CA ASP A 35 -17.41 -12.80 -2.26
C ASP A 35 -17.91 -11.36 -2.30
N ARG A 36 -17.33 -10.48 -1.49
CA ARG A 36 -17.69 -9.06 -1.39
C ARG A 36 -16.46 -8.18 -1.55
N GLY A 37 -16.72 -6.91 -1.79
CA GLY A 37 -15.69 -5.90 -1.79
C GLY A 37 -14.94 -5.84 -0.44
N ALA A 38 -13.81 -5.13 -0.39
CA ALA A 38 -12.99 -4.99 0.80
C ALA A 38 -13.64 -4.07 1.86
N GLU A 39 -14.94 -4.21 2.08
CA GLU A 39 -15.66 -3.52 3.14
C GLU A 39 -15.04 -3.89 4.48
N GLY A 40 -14.57 -2.90 5.24
CA GLY A 40 -13.95 -3.10 6.56
C GLY A 40 -12.46 -3.46 6.54
N VAL A 41 -11.79 -3.51 5.40
CA VAL A 41 -10.35 -3.80 5.34
C VAL A 41 -9.52 -2.53 5.47
N GLY A 42 -8.94 -2.32 6.66
CA GLY A 42 -8.03 -1.23 6.97
C GLY A 42 -8.72 0.13 7.10
N ALA A 43 -7.99 1.13 7.67
CA ALA A 43 -8.55 2.44 7.90
C ALA A 43 -8.50 3.30 6.62
N PHE A 44 -7.37 3.89 6.38
CA PHE A 44 -7.10 4.81 5.28
C PHE A 44 -5.68 4.58 4.75
N LEU A 45 -5.40 5.17 3.62
CA LEU A 45 -4.07 5.20 3.02
C LEU A 45 -3.81 6.57 2.41
N THR A 46 -2.55 6.86 2.16
CA THR A 46 -2.13 8.06 1.46
C THR A 46 -1.55 7.67 0.10
N LEU A 47 -2.06 8.29 -0.96
CA LEU A 47 -1.47 8.27 -2.28
C LEU A 47 -0.48 9.42 -2.39
N ALA A 48 0.77 9.11 -2.64
CA ALA A 48 1.81 10.10 -2.90
C ALA A 48 1.75 10.60 -4.35
N VAL A 49 2.40 11.72 -4.61
CA VAL A 49 2.39 12.40 -5.92
C VAL A 49 2.71 11.47 -7.09
N ASN A 50 3.70 10.58 -6.95
CA ASN A 50 4.05 9.61 -8.00
C ASN A 50 2.90 8.66 -8.34
N GLY A 51 2.14 8.19 -7.34
CA GLY A 51 0.94 7.37 -7.54
C GLY A 51 -0.20 8.15 -8.19
N LEU A 52 -0.41 9.40 -7.77
CA LEU A 52 -1.42 10.30 -8.36
C LEU A 52 -1.11 10.59 -9.84
N GLU A 53 0.16 10.84 -10.17
CA GLU A 53 0.59 11.04 -11.55
C GLU A 53 0.44 9.77 -12.41
N ALA A 54 0.73 8.59 -11.84
CA ALA A 54 0.51 7.34 -12.55
C ALA A 54 -1.00 7.06 -12.79
N LEU A 55 -1.88 7.40 -11.85
CA LEU A 55 -3.34 7.34 -12.04
C LEU A 55 -3.83 8.31 -13.12
N ARG A 56 -3.20 9.48 -13.24
CA ARG A 56 -3.51 10.45 -14.29
C ARG A 56 -3.30 9.87 -15.70
N LEU A 57 -2.27 9.05 -15.87
CA LEU A 57 -2.02 8.36 -17.14
C LEU A 57 -3.13 7.38 -17.53
N LEU A 58 -3.97 6.97 -16.59
CA LEU A 58 -5.10 6.08 -16.80
C LEU A 58 -6.45 6.81 -16.75
N ASP A 59 -6.46 8.14 -16.74
CA ASP A 59 -7.65 8.98 -16.61
C ASP A 59 -8.46 8.67 -15.33
N LEU A 60 -7.75 8.39 -14.22
CA LEU A 60 -8.30 8.08 -12.90
C LEU A 60 -8.08 9.19 -11.87
N HIS A 61 -7.52 10.32 -12.28
CA HIS A 61 -7.18 11.42 -11.39
C HIS A 61 -8.43 12.03 -10.75
N ASP A 62 -9.45 12.33 -11.55
CA ASP A 62 -10.68 12.96 -11.04
C ASP A 62 -11.45 12.03 -10.11
N LEU A 63 -11.53 10.74 -10.46
CA LEU A 63 -12.12 9.72 -9.59
C LEU A 63 -11.49 9.73 -8.19
N VAL A 64 -10.15 9.79 -8.10
CA VAL A 64 -9.45 9.76 -6.82
C VAL A 64 -9.51 11.12 -6.11
N ARG A 65 -9.54 12.23 -6.87
CA ARG A 65 -9.70 13.59 -6.30
C ARG A 65 -11.00 13.73 -5.49
N ASP A 66 -12.06 13.09 -5.96
CA ASP A 66 -13.38 13.18 -5.32
C ASP A 66 -13.50 12.25 -4.08
N LEU A 67 -12.47 11.43 -3.83
CA LEU A 67 -12.36 10.57 -2.65
C LEU A 67 -11.37 11.15 -1.62
N GLY A 68 -11.79 11.38 -0.41
CA GLY A 68 -10.91 11.80 0.69
C GLY A 68 -10.42 13.25 0.59
N MET A 69 -9.22 13.54 1.09
CA MET A 69 -8.72 14.91 1.30
C MET A 69 -7.25 15.06 0.92
N ASP A 70 -6.87 16.26 0.49
CA ASP A 70 -5.47 16.61 0.29
C ASP A 70 -4.74 16.72 1.62
N THR A 71 -3.55 16.12 1.70
CA THR A 71 -2.67 16.12 2.87
C THR A 71 -1.23 16.46 2.48
N PRO A 72 -1.00 17.67 1.92
CA PRO A 72 0.31 18.02 1.37
C PRO A 72 1.38 18.32 2.42
N VAL A 73 1.01 18.49 3.67
CA VAL A 73 1.95 18.85 4.74
C VAL A 73 2.05 17.72 5.76
N MET A 74 3.25 17.44 6.22
CA MET A 74 3.52 16.53 7.32
C MET A 74 4.28 17.28 8.42
N GLU A 75 3.76 17.26 9.64
CA GLU A 75 4.44 17.73 10.83
C GLU A 75 4.88 16.54 11.69
N ILE A 76 6.14 16.54 12.10
CA ILE A 76 6.71 15.52 12.97
C ILE A 76 6.99 16.11 14.34
N ARG A 77 6.42 15.52 15.37
CA ARG A 77 6.56 15.93 16.77
C ARG A 77 7.10 14.78 17.64
N ASN A 78 7.73 15.13 18.75
CA ASN A 78 8.14 14.13 19.73
C ASN A 78 7.10 13.96 20.86
N ALA A 79 7.39 13.04 21.78
CA ALA A 79 6.57 12.75 22.96
C ALA A 79 6.32 13.93 23.91
N ARG A 80 7.11 15.00 23.79
CA ARG A 80 6.94 16.26 24.55
C ARG A 80 6.16 17.34 23.78
N GLY A 81 5.60 16.99 22.61
CA GLY A 81 4.87 17.93 21.74
C GLY A 81 5.77 18.87 20.93
N ARG A 82 7.11 18.79 21.08
CA ARG A 82 8.05 19.64 20.33
C ARG A 82 8.02 19.27 18.85
N LEU A 83 7.87 20.28 17.98
CA LEU A 83 8.02 20.14 16.54
C LEU A 83 9.47 19.81 16.18
N LEU A 84 9.70 18.71 15.48
CA LEU A 84 10.99 18.23 15.03
C LEU A 84 11.25 18.58 13.55
N ALA A 85 10.21 18.46 12.71
CA ALA A 85 10.32 18.76 11.29
C ALA A 85 8.93 19.07 10.69
N THR A 86 8.93 19.82 9.60
CA THR A 86 7.79 19.98 8.70
C THR A 86 8.27 19.67 7.29
N THR A 87 7.51 18.88 6.54
CA THR A 87 7.78 18.59 5.12
C THR A 87 6.53 18.88 4.31
N SER A 88 6.71 19.24 3.06
CA SER A 88 5.60 19.49 2.14
C SER A 88 5.77 18.67 0.88
N GLN A 89 4.78 17.84 0.60
CA GLN A 89 4.70 17.06 -0.63
C GLN A 89 3.24 16.79 -0.99
N PRO A 90 2.84 17.00 -2.25
CA PRO A 90 1.48 16.69 -2.67
C PRO A 90 1.15 15.22 -2.38
N SER A 91 0.08 15.02 -1.63
CA SER A 91 -0.44 13.70 -1.34
C SER A 91 -1.93 13.77 -1.03
N ARG A 92 -2.62 12.64 -1.18
CA ARG A 92 -4.04 12.53 -0.91
C ARG A 92 -4.32 11.36 0.02
N THR A 93 -5.00 11.62 1.11
CA THR A 93 -5.42 10.60 2.08
C THR A 93 -6.91 10.30 1.89
N LEU A 94 -7.22 9.01 1.82
CA LEU A 94 -8.56 8.52 1.55
C LEU A 94 -8.82 7.19 2.25
N ARG A 95 -10.11 6.88 2.47
CA ARG A 95 -10.49 5.58 3.03
C ARG A 95 -10.12 4.48 2.05
N ARG A 96 -9.53 3.42 2.57
CA ARG A 96 -9.07 2.30 1.74
C ARG A 96 -10.23 1.60 1.03
N ALA A 97 -11.36 1.43 1.72
CA ALA A 97 -12.55 0.82 1.17
C ALA A 97 -13.11 1.62 -0.02
N ASP A 98 -13.17 2.96 0.10
CA ASP A 98 -13.69 3.83 -0.94
C ASP A 98 -12.82 3.76 -2.21
N LEU A 99 -11.48 3.75 -2.06
CA LEU A 99 -10.59 3.58 -3.19
C LEU A 99 -10.77 2.23 -3.88
N TYR A 100 -10.90 1.14 -3.11
CA TYR A 100 -11.10 -0.19 -3.66
C TYR A 100 -12.39 -0.27 -4.46
N GLN A 101 -13.49 0.25 -3.89
CA GLN A 101 -14.78 0.26 -4.56
C GLN A 101 -14.74 1.09 -5.83
N ALA A 102 -14.26 2.32 -5.75
CA ALA A 102 -14.20 3.23 -6.91
C ALA A 102 -13.35 2.67 -8.06
N LEU A 103 -12.19 2.05 -7.77
CA LEU A 103 -11.36 1.44 -8.80
C LEU A 103 -12.01 0.21 -9.45
N ARG A 104 -12.77 -0.58 -8.70
CA ARG A 104 -13.53 -1.73 -9.24
C ARG A 104 -14.68 -1.26 -10.11
N ASP A 105 -15.48 -0.31 -9.62
CA ASP A 105 -16.63 0.23 -10.37
C ASP A 105 -16.15 0.86 -11.68
N GLU A 106 -15.06 1.59 -11.65
CA GLU A 106 -14.48 2.19 -12.84
C GLU A 106 -13.93 1.14 -13.82
N ALA A 107 -13.29 0.08 -13.32
CA ALA A 107 -12.86 -1.03 -14.16
C ALA A 107 -14.06 -1.71 -14.84
N VAL A 108 -15.14 -1.96 -14.09
CA VAL A 108 -16.39 -2.53 -14.63
C VAL A 108 -17.02 -1.57 -15.66
N ARG A 109 -17.10 -0.27 -15.37
CA ARG A 109 -17.59 0.74 -16.31
C ARG A 109 -16.82 0.76 -17.63
N ARG A 110 -15.51 0.48 -17.55
CA ARG A 110 -14.64 0.32 -18.74
C ARG A 110 -14.74 -1.04 -19.41
N GLY A 111 -15.63 -1.92 -18.94
CA GLY A 111 -15.88 -3.24 -19.53
C GLY A 111 -14.96 -4.35 -19.06
N VAL A 112 -14.26 -4.18 -17.93
CA VAL A 112 -13.51 -5.25 -17.28
C VAL A 112 -14.47 -6.13 -16.49
N ARG A 113 -14.41 -7.44 -16.67
CA ARG A 113 -15.18 -8.39 -15.85
C ARG A 113 -14.44 -8.69 -14.56
N ILE A 114 -15.12 -8.60 -13.43
CA ILE A 114 -14.60 -8.96 -12.10
C ILE A 114 -15.43 -10.14 -11.58
N HIS A 115 -14.74 -11.25 -11.31
CA HIS A 115 -15.31 -12.48 -10.78
C HIS A 115 -14.98 -12.58 -9.29
N TYR A 116 -15.99 -12.61 -8.44
CA TYR A 116 -15.85 -12.75 -6.98
C TYR A 116 -15.90 -14.22 -6.55
N GLY A 117 -15.44 -14.53 -5.32
CA GLY A 117 -15.36 -15.90 -4.79
C GLY A 117 -14.30 -16.77 -5.47
N LYS A 118 -13.44 -16.19 -6.31
CA LYS A 118 -12.45 -16.91 -7.13
C LYS A 118 -11.06 -16.92 -6.50
N ARG A 119 -10.89 -17.75 -5.48
CA ARG A 119 -9.60 -17.94 -4.80
C ARG A 119 -8.72 -18.86 -5.63
N LEU A 120 -7.59 -18.33 -6.13
CA LEU A 120 -6.61 -19.11 -6.89
C LEU A 120 -6.02 -20.22 -6.02
N THR A 121 -6.05 -21.46 -6.52
CA THR A 121 -5.39 -22.64 -5.92
C THR A 121 -4.23 -23.15 -6.74
N GLY A 122 -4.29 -23.02 -8.08
CA GLY A 122 -3.26 -23.44 -9.00
C GLY A 122 -3.26 -22.66 -10.29
N ALA A 123 -2.11 -22.63 -10.95
CA ALA A 123 -1.98 -22.18 -12.33
C ALA A 123 -0.85 -22.95 -13.02
N SER A 124 -1.03 -23.24 -14.31
CA SER A 124 -0.06 -23.94 -15.13
C SER A 124 0.03 -23.33 -16.52
N ALA A 125 1.23 -23.30 -17.08
CA ALA A 125 1.41 -22.97 -18.49
C ALA A 125 0.74 -24.05 -19.36
N THR A 126 0.13 -23.61 -20.46
CA THR A 126 -0.40 -24.47 -21.53
C THR A 126 0.37 -24.22 -22.81
N ALA A 127 0.13 -24.99 -23.85
CA ALA A 127 0.79 -24.80 -25.14
C ALA A 127 0.64 -23.36 -25.68
N ASN A 128 -0.53 -22.73 -25.41
CA ASN A 128 -0.87 -21.43 -25.99
C ASN A 128 -1.06 -20.31 -24.95
N GLY A 129 -0.89 -20.60 -23.64
CA GLY A 129 -1.17 -19.59 -22.61
C GLY A 129 -0.98 -20.10 -21.20
N VAL A 130 -1.92 -19.74 -20.32
CA VAL A 130 -1.97 -20.13 -18.92
C VAL A 130 -3.39 -20.52 -18.52
N ARG A 131 -3.52 -21.58 -17.73
CA ARG A 131 -4.78 -22.01 -17.10
C ARG A 131 -4.67 -21.73 -15.61
N ALA A 132 -5.66 -21.04 -15.05
CA ALA A 132 -5.86 -20.80 -13.62
C ALA A 132 -6.96 -21.72 -13.09
N VAL A 133 -6.78 -22.26 -11.87
CA VAL A 133 -7.73 -23.13 -11.17
C VAL A 133 -8.10 -22.47 -9.85
N PHE A 134 -9.39 -22.46 -9.52
CA PHE A 134 -9.93 -21.81 -8.33
C PHE A 134 -10.47 -22.82 -7.30
N ALA A 135 -10.62 -22.37 -6.05
CA ALA A 135 -11.06 -23.21 -4.95
C ALA A 135 -12.50 -23.78 -5.10
N ASP A 136 -13.33 -23.11 -5.90
CA ASP A 136 -14.69 -23.56 -6.24
C ASP A 136 -14.72 -24.61 -7.37
N GLY A 137 -13.55 -25.06 -7.86
CA GLY A 137 -13.40 -25.99 -8.98
C GLY A 137 -13.50 -25.32 -10.37
N GLY A 138 -13.79 -24.02 -10.42
CA GLY A 138 -13.80 -23.27 -11.67
C GLY A 138 -12.40 -23.08 -12.26
N GLU A 139 -12.33 -22.93 -13.59
CA GLU A 139 -11.10 -22.67 -14.34
C GLU A 139 -11.24 -21.44 -15.22
N ALA A 140 -10.09 -20.83 -15.56
CA ALA A 140 -10.02 -19.77 -16.56
C ALA A 140 -8.77 -19.91 -17.40
N GLU A 141 -8.85 -19.55 -18.68
CA GLU A 141 -7.71 -19.58 -19.62
C GLU A 141 -7.45 -18.18 -20.20
N GLY A 142 -6.17 -17.88 -20.40
CA GLY A 142 -5.69 -16.65 -21.00
C GLY A 142 -4.29 -16.79 -21.54
N ASP A 143 -3.77 -15.77 -22.20
CA ASP A 143 -2.41 -15.76 -22.74
C ASP A 143 -1.34 -15.53 -21.67
N LEU A 144 -1.72 -14.81 -20.61
CA LEU A 144 -0.85 -14.50 -19.46
C LEU A 144 -1.65 -14.34 -18.18
N LEU A 145 -0.98 -14.44 -17.02
CA LEU A 145 -1.56 -14.26 -15.69
C LEU A 145 -0.76 -13.21 -14.91
N VAL A 146 -1.47 -12.27 -14.30
CA VAL A 146 -0.90 -11.24 -13.42
C VAL A 146 -1.30 -11.50 -11.98
N GLY A 147 -0.34 -11.77 -11.11
CA GLY A 147 -0.54 -11.90 -9.67
C GLY A 147 -0.57 -10.53 -8.99
N ALA A 148 -1.77 -10.06 -8.70
CA ALA A 148 -2.07 -8.87 -7.91
C ALA A 148 -2.69 -9.25 -6.55
N ASP A 149 -2.40 -10.47 -6.08
CA ASP A 149 -3.00 -11.17 -4.95
C ASP A 149 -2.31 -10.86 -3.60
N GLY A 150 -1.54 -9.78 -3.56
CA GLY A 150 -1.09 -9.12 -2.35
C GLY A 150 -0.02 -9.88 -1.55
N LEU A 151 0.12 -9.50 -0.28
CA LEU A 151 1.17 -9.97 0.63
C LEU A 151 1.27 -11.51 0.71
N ARG A 152 0.12 -12.19 0.72
CA ARG A 152 0.03 -13.67 0.82
C ARG A 152 -0.15 -14.34 -0.54
N SER A 153 0.44 -13.76 -1.58
CA SER A 153 0.27 -14.18 -2.97
C SER A 153 0.47 -15.68 -3.19
N ARG A 154 -0.57 -16.31 -3.72
CA ARG A 154 -0.50 -17.68 -4.23
C ARG A 154 0.26 -17.72 -5.55
N THR A 155 0.07 -16.70 -6.40
CA THR A 155 0.77 -16.57 -7.68
C THR A 155 2.29 -16.56 -7.48
N ARG A 156 2.79 -15.84 -6.46
CA ARG A 156 4.22 -15.84 -6.11
C ARG A 156 4.73 -17.25 -5.81
N ALA A 157 3.99 -18.01 -5.01
CA ALA A 157 4.37 -19.38 -4.66
C ALA A 157 4.31 -20.35 -5.86
N LEU A 158 3.48 -20.07 -6.87
CA LEU A 158 3.42 -20.82 -8.11
C LEU A 158 4.60 -20.51 -9.05
N ILE A 159 5.00 -19.24 -9.13
CA ILE A 159 6.18 -18.80 -9.89
C ILE A 159 7.48 -19.31 -9.26
N ASP A 160 7.56 -19.23 -7.94
CA ASP A 160 8.74 -19.65 -7.18
C ASP A 160 8.31 -20.36 -5.89
N PRO A 161 8.28 -21.70 -5.89
CA PRO A 161 7.98 -22.48 -4.66
C PRO A 161 8.96 -22.22 -3.52
N GLY A 162 10.17 -21.73 -3.81
CA GLY A 162 11.17 -21.29 -2.83
C GLY A 162 11.07 -19.81 -2.44
N ALA A 163 10.03 -19.09 -2.86
CA ALA A 163 9.87 -17.67 -2.56
C ALA A 163 9.90 -17.39 -1.04
N PRO A 164 10.56 -16.32 -0.60
CA PRO A 164 10.65 -15.99 0.82
C PRO A 164 9.27 -15.68 1.39
N ARG A 165 9.12 -15.90 2.71
CA ARG A 165 7.99 -15.39 3.46
C ARG A 165 8.16 -13.90 3.71
N ALA A 166 7.04 -13.19 3.88
CA ALA A 166 7.07 -11.81 4.29
C ALA A 166 7.76 -11.68 5.66
N ARG A 167 8.60 -10.65 5.79
CA ARG A 167 9.30 -10.37 7.04
C ARG A 167 8.40 -9.55 7.96
N TYR A 168 8.15 -10.03 9.17
CA TYR A 168 7.51 -9.26 10.21
C TYR A 168 8.44 -8.12 10.67
N VAL A 169 7.92 -6.88 10.75
CA VAL A 169 8.76 -5.70 11.02
C VAL A 169 8.75 -5.25 12.50
N GLY A 170 8.12 -6.02 13.40
CA GLY A 170 8.11 -5.70 14.83
C GLY A 170 7.06 -4.67 15.25
N LEU A 171 6.11 -4.36 14.39
CA LEU A 171 5.05 -3.38 14.63
C LEU A 171 3.68 -3.96 14.32
N LEU A 172 2.74 -3.67 15.19
CA LEU A 172 1.32 -3.76 14.87
C LEU A 172 0.87 -2.44 14.22
N ASN A 173 -0.28 -2.49 13.61
CA ASN A 173 -0.98 -1.30 13.12
C ASN A 173 -2.44 -1.38 13.55
N THR A 174 -2.99 -0.29 14.05
CA THR A 174 -4.41 -0.11 14.36
C THR A 174 -4.76 1.35 14.16
N GLY A 175 -6.04 1.70 14.22
CA GLY A 175 -6.48 3.08 14.01
C GLY A 175 -7.97 3.23 14.19
N GLY A 176 -8.48 4.37 13.75
CA GLY A 176 -9.90 4.65 13.82
C GLY A 176 -10.24 6.06 13.36
N TYR A 177 -11.50 6.38 13.55
CA TYR A 177 -12.10 7.65 13.22
C TYR A 177 -12.75 8.22 14.48
N ALA A 178 -12.20 9.31 15.02
CA ALA A 178 -12.74 9.96 16.19
C ALA A 178 -13.71 11.09 15.80
N GLU A 179 -14.77 11.22 16.55
CA GLU A 179 -15.83 12.20 16.33
C GLU A 179 -16.00 13.09 17.56
N GLY A 180 -16.44 14.33 17.37
CA GLY A 180 -16.72 15.25 18.47
C GLY A 180 -15.51 15.70 19.30
N VAL A 181 -14.28 15.41 18.84
CA VAL A 181 -13.03 15.81 19.50
C VAL A 181 -12.35 16.97 18.75
N ARG A 182 -11.88 17.96 19.48
CA ARG A 182 -11.06 19.05 18.92
C ARG A 182 -9.58 18.68 19.05
N ALA A 183 -9.04 18.04 18.00
CA ALA A 183 -7.60 17.82 17.93
C ALA A 183 -6.87 19.12 17.53
N PRO A 184 -5.67 19.39 18.08
CA PRO A 184 -4.85 20.51 17.64
C PRO A 184 -4.47 20.37 16.17
N GLY A 185 -4.57 21.49 15.42
CA GLY A 185 -4.16 21.50 14.02
C GLY A 185 -5.25 21.95 13.06
N ARG A 186 -5.06 21.61 11.78
CA ARG A 186 -5.96 22.02 10.69
C ARG A 186 -6.03 20.91 9.61
N PRO A 187 -7.07 20.89 8.78
CA PRO A 187 -7.09 20.04 7.58
C PRO A 187 -5.87 20.29 6.68
N GLY A 188 -5.49 19.27 5.89
CA GLY A 188 -4.35 19.33 4.98
C GLY A 188 -3.00 19.01 5.62
N VAL A 189 -2.97 18.67 6.90
CA VAL A 189 -1.73 18.32 7.62
C VAL A 189 -1.84 16.91 8.22
N CYS A 190 -0.84 16.09 7.95
CA CYS A 190 -0.60 14.83 8.65
C CYS A 190 0.29 15.09 9.87
N TYR A 191 -0.20 14.87 11.06
CA TYR A 191 0.53 15.02 12.31
C TYR A 191 1.11 13.68 12.75
N PHE A 192 2.44 13.56 12.79
CA PHE A 192 3.15 12.38 13.24
C PHE A 192 3.81 12.64 14.59
N ILE A 193 3.47 11.83 15.58
CA ILE A 193 3.97 11.95 16.95
C ILE A 193 4.78 10.71 17.28
N PHE A 194 6.06 10.91 17.49
CA PHE A 194 6.95 9.90 18.02
C PHE A 194 6.82 9.87 19.54
N GLY A 195 5.87 9.11 20.06
CA GLY A 195 5.70 8.90 21.49
C GLY A 195 6.87 8.14 22.12
N ARG A 196 6.85 8.04 23.43
CA ARG A 196 7.89 7.32 24.20
C ARG A 196 7.86 5.81 23.93
N ARG A 197 6.65 5.26 23.83
CA ARG A 197 6.41 3.82 23.70
C ARG A 197 5.72 3.41 22.39
N CYS A 198 5.04 4.35 21.72
CA CYS A 198 4.27 4.08 20.52
C CYS A 198 4.27 5.28 19.58
N PHE A 199 4.26 5.01 18.28
CA PHE A 199 4.06 6.03 17.24
C PHE A 199 2.57 6.26 17.01
N PHE A 200 2.20 7.52 16.80
CA PHE A 200 0.85 7.96 16.49
C PHE A 200 0.83 8.88 15.28
N GLY A 201 -0.12 8.69 14.39
CA GLY A 201 -0.38 9.61 13.29
C GLY A 201 -1.85 10.00 13.25
N TYR A 202 -2.15 11.30 13.02
CA TYR A 202 -3.52 11.74 12.83
C TYR A 202 -3.61 12.85 11.79
N MET A 203 -4.80 13.04 11.28
CA MET A 203 -5.19 14.15 10.41
C MET A 203 -6.64 14.54 10.67
N ILE A 204 -6.96 15.79 10.38
CA ILE A 204 -8.31 16.34 10.58
C ILE A 204 -8.99 16.38 9.22
N HIS A 205 -10.10 15.67 9.08
CA HIS A 205 -10.95 15.74 7.90
C HIS A 205 -11.61 17.13 7.84
N PRO A 206 -11.85 17.72 6.66
CA PRO A 206 -12.53 19.01 6.52
C PRO A 206 -13.88 19.09 7.26
N GLU A 207 -14.58 17.96 7.40
CA GLU A 207 -15.86 17.85 8.14
C GLU A 207 -15.68 17.69 9.67
N GLY A 208 -14.44 17.76 10.18
CA GLY A 208 -14.14 17.75 11.62
C GLY A 208 -13.84 16.38 12.22
N GLN A 209 -14.06 15.27 11.51
CA GLN A 209 -13.65 13.93 11.97
C GLN A 209 -12.12 13.83 12.03
N VAL A 210 -11.57 13.16 13.06
CA VAL A 210 -10.13 12.93 13.18
C VAL A 210 -9.80 11.50 12.79
N TRP A 211 -9.04 11.35 11.71
CA TRP A 211 -8.54 10.05 11.24
C TRP A 211 -7.19 9.79 11.89
N TRP A 212 -7.01 8.63 12.46
CA TRP A 212 -5.76 8.34 13.17
C TRP A 212 -5.34 6.88 13.03
N PHE A 213 -4.06 6.65 13.23
CA PHE A 213 -3.46 5.32 13.35
C PHE A 213 -2.35 5.31 14.40
N ALA A 214 -2.08 4.14 14.95
CA ALA A 214 -0.98 3.91 15.87
C ALA A 214 -0.18 2.68 15.47
N ASN A 215 1.10 2.67 15.81
CA ASN A 215 1.98 1.53 15.57
C ASN A 215 2.51 0.96 16.91
N PRO A 216 1.70 0.20 17.66
CA PRO A 216 2.16 -0.47 18.86
C PRO A 216 3.32 -1.41 18.55
N PRO A 217 4.44 -1.33 19.27
CA PRO A 217 5.53 -2.29 19.10
C PRO A 217 5.11 -3.67 19.59
N SER A 218 5.53 -4.71 18.86
CA SER A 218 5.35 -6.10 19.28
C SER A 218 6.59 -6.90 18.89
N ARG A 219 7.27 -7.47 19.86
CA ARG A 219 8.50 -8.25 19.62
C ARG A 219 8.25 -9.57 18.88
N ARG A 220 7.03 -10.11 19.02
CA ARG A 220 6.62 -11.32 18.30
C ARG A 220 5.50 -11.02 17.32
N GLU A 221 5.49 -11.76 16.25
CA GLU A 221 4.34 -11.83 15.35
C GLU A 221 3.15 -12.44 16.12
N MET A 222 2.02 -11.74 16.12
CA MET A 222 0.81 -12.25 16.78
C MET A 222 0.00 -13.10 15.80
N PRO A 223 -0.45 -14.30 16.20
CA PRO A 223 -1.36 -15.09 15.38
C PRO A 223 -2.64 -14.30 15.00
N PRO A 224 -3.19 -14.50 13.78
CA PRO A 224 -4.38 -13.78 13.35
C PRO A 224 -5.57 -13.94 14.30
N GLU A 225 -5.77 -15.14 14.86
CA GLU A 225 -6.82 -15.46 15.84
C GLU A 225 -6.62 -14.71 17.15
N GLU A 226 -5.38 -14.54 17.61
CA GLU A 226 -5.06 -13.76 18.82
C GLU A 226 -5.37 -12.27 18.59
N LEU A 227 -5.01 -11.73 17.42
CA LEU A 227 -5.32 -10.34 17.06
C LEU A 227 -6.82 -10.11 16.93
N ALA A 228 -7.54 -11.05 16.33
CA ALA A 228 -9.00 -10.98 16.17
C ALA A 228 -9.76 -11.09 17.48
N ALA A 229 -9.19 -11.74 18.50
CA ALA A 229 -9.77 -11.88 19.82
C ALA A 229 -9.65 -10.62 20.70
N ILE A 230 -8.79 -9.65 20.32
CA ILE A 230 -8.63 -8.40 21.07
C ILE A 230 -9.82 -7.48 20.78
N THR A 231 -10.64 -7.20 21.81
CA THR A 231 -11.80 -6.33 21.65
C THR A 231 -11.42 -4.86 21.44
N PRO A 232 -12.32 -4.00 20.91
CA PRO A 232 -12.09 -2.55 20.81
C PRO A 232 -11.72 -1.91 22.16
N GLU A 233 -12.35 -2.36 23.28
CA GLU A 233 -12.08 -1.87 24.63
C GLU A 233 -10.67 -2.26 25.10
N GLN A 234 -10.24 -3.48 24.82
CA GLN A 234 -8.88 -3.93 25.11
C GLN A 234 -7.84 -3.18 24.29
N TRP A 235 -8.12 -2.90 22.99
CA TRP A 235 -7.28 -2.03 22.18
C TRP A 235 -7.20 -0.62 22.76
N ARG A 236 -8.34 -0.03 23.17
CA ARG A 236 -8.41 1.27 23.81
C ARG A 236 -7.54 1.32 25.07
N ALA A 237 -7.73 0.37 25.99
CA ALA A 237 -6.97 0.29 27.23
C ALA A 237 -5.45 0.20 26.97
N ARG A 238 -5.03 -0.67 26.04
CA ARG A 238 -3.64 -0.84 25.63
C ARG A 238 -3.05 0.45 25.07
N LEU A 239 -3.77 1.14 24.19
CA LEU A 239 -3.32 2.39 23.58
C LEU A 239 -3.26 3.53 24.59
N MET A 240 -4.25 3.66 25.47
CA MET A 240 -4.25 4.64 26.56
C MET A 240 -3.04 4.48 27.49
N ASP A 241 -2.65 3.24 27.81
CA ASP A 241 -1.43 2.94 28.54
C ASP A 241 -0.17 3.32 27.73
N LEU A 242 -0.08 2.95 26.44
CA LEU A 242 1.09 3.25 25.61
C LEU A 242 1.38 4.74 25.45
N PHE A 243 0.37 5.60 25.52
CA PHE A 243 0.51 7.06 25.43
C PHE A 243 0.46 7.77 26.78
N GLU A 244 0.54 7.03 27.89
CA GLU A 244 0.62 7.65 29.22
C GLU A 244 1.87 8.50 29.37
N GLY A 245 1.69 9.74 29.82
CA GLY A 245 2.77 10.71 30.00
C GLY A 245 3.34 11.33 28.74
N ASP A 246 2.79 11.02 27.55
CA ASP A 246 3.11 11.72 26.31
C ASP A 246 2.28 13.02 26.19
N ALA A 247 2.91 14.09 25.74
CA ALA A 247 2.22 15.34 25.44
C ALA A 247 1.58 15.29 24.04
N GLY A 248 0.28 15.56 23.94
CA GLY A 248 -0.43 15.61 22.68
C GLY A 248 -1.85 15.03 22.78
N PRO A 249 -2.60 15.04 21.69
CA PRO A 249 -4.04 14.73 21.69
C PRO A 249 -4.35 13.23 21.61
N MET A 250 -3.35 12.34 21.65
CA MET A 250 -3.53 10.92 21.36
C MET A 250 -4.61 10.27 22.22
N ARG A 251 -4.54 10.50 23.54
CA ARG A 251 -5.50 9.90 24.48
C ARG A 251 -6.92 10.42 24.30
N GLU A 252 -7.07 11.72 24.02
CA GLU A 252 -8.37 12.34 23.75
C GLU A 252 -8.98 11.80 22.44
N ILE A 253 -8.17 11.69 21.39
CA ILE A 253 -8.60 11.13 20.10
C ILE A 253 -9.00 9.66 20.26
N ILE A 254 -8.20 8.86 20.96
CA ILE A 254 -8.50 7.43 21.22
C ILE A 254 -9.78 7.29 22.05
N ALA A 255 -9.97 8.14 23.07
CA ALA A 255 -11.16 8.12 23.90
C ALA A 255 -12.44 8.46 23.11
N ALA A 256 -12.33 9.39 22.16
CA ALA A 256 -13.45 9.84 21.32
C ALA A 256 -13.71 8.95 20.09
N THR A 257 -12.97 7.85 19.92
CA THR A 257 -13.16 6.93 18.81
C THR A 257 -14.20 5.87 19.17
N PRO A 258 -15.35 5.81 18.50
CA PRO A 258 -16.37 4.77 18.80
C PRO A 258 -15.80 3.37 18.62
N ASP A 259 -15.36 3.06 17.42
CA ASP A 259 -14.84 1.76 17.02
C ASP A 259 -13.35 1.83 16.67
N ILE A 260 -12.52 1.22 17.52
CA ILE A 260 -11.10 1.05 17.21
C ILE A 260 -10.96 -0.16 16.30
N LEU A 261 -10.33 0.03 15.16
CA LEU A 261 -10.12 -1.03 14.18
C LEU A 261 -9.26 -2.15 14.75
N PRO A 262 -9.57 -3.42 14.41
CA PRO A 262 -8.73 -4.54 14.77
C PRO A 262 -7.28 -4.31 14.38
N GLY A 263 -6.36 -4.72 15.24
CA GLY A 263 -4.93 -4.61 14.94
C GLY A 263 -4.48 -5.66 13.93
N TRP A 264 -3.42 -5.35 13.20
CA TRP A 264 -2.78 -6.32 12.30
C TRP A 264 -1.25 -6.19 12.33
N ASN A 265 -0.58 -7.32 12.07
CA ASN A 265 0.86 -7.36 11.94
C ASN A 265 1.32 -6.60 10.69
N THR A 266 2.45 -5.93 10.81
CA THR A 266 3.07 -5.22 9.69
C THR A 266 4.20 -6.04 9.10
N TYR A 267 4.24 -6.13 7.76
CA TYR A 267 5.21 -6.92 7.02
C TYR A 267 5.85 -6.12 5.89
N ASP A 268 7.01 -6.61 5.44
CA ASP A 268 7.62 -6.21 4.18
C ASP A 268 8.28 -7.41 3.46
N PHE A 269 8.65 -7.19 2.18
CA PHE A 269 9.53 -8.06 1.42
C PHE A 269 10.80 -7.32 1.06
N PRO A 270 11.92 -7.58 1.75
CA PRO A 270 13.22 -6.97 1.37
C PRO A 270 13.58 -7.26 -0.07
N ARG A 271 13.32 -8.48 -0.51
CA ARG A 271 13.54 -8.94 -1.88
C ARG A 271 12.67 -10.17 -2.18
N VAL A 272 12.02 -10.17 -3.35
CA VAL A 272 11.41 -11.34 -3.96
C VAL A 272 12.27 -11.73 -5.16
N PRO A 273 12.93 -12.93 -5.18
CA PRO A 273 13.93 -13.27 -6.19
C PRO A 273 13.37 -13.32 -7.61
N LYS A 274 12.21 -13.97 -7.78
CA LYS A 274 11.56 -14.15 -9.09
C LYS A 274 10.22 -13.42 -9.12
N TRP A 275 10.07 -12.51 -10.07
CA TRP A 275 8.81 -11.78 -10.27
C TRP A 275 7.99 -12.37 -11.40
N SER A 276 8.60 -13.18 -12.26
CA SER A 276 7.90 -13.75 -13.39
C SER A 276 8.32 -15.18 -13.69
N GLY A 277 7.44 -15.92 -14.33
CA GLY A 277 7.67 -17.17 -15.04
C GLY A 277 7.34 -16.98 -16.53
N GLU A 278 7.18 -18.08 -17.26
CA GLU A 278 6.94 -18.01 -18.70
C GLU A 278 5.68 -17.20 -19.06
N ARG A 279 4.58 -17.37 -18.32
CA ARG A 279 3.27 -16.79 -18.57
C ARG A 279 2.68 -16.04 -17.38
N MET A 280 3.42 -15.93 -16.28
CA MET A 280 2.94 -15.31 -15.04
C MET A 280 3.88 -14.20 -14.60
N VAL A 281 3.32 -13.10 -14.04
CA VAL A 281 4.08 -11.99 -13.50
C VAL A 281 3.41 -11.43 -12.24
N LEU A 282 4.19 -10.91 -11.29
CA LEU A 282 3.71 -10.30 -10.05
C LEU A 282 3.70 -8.77 -10.15
N VAL A 283 2.71 -8.14 -9.50
CA VAL A 283 2.63 -6.69 -9.34
C VAL A 283 2.26 -6.31 -7.89
N GLY A 284 2.65 -5.13 -7.46
CA GLY A 284 2.30 -4.58 -6.15
C GLY A 284 2.80 -5.44 -5.00
N ASP A 285 2.00 -5.57 -3.94
CA ASP A 285 2.39 -6.29 -2.73
C ASP A 285 2.71 -7.78 -2.95
N ALA A 286 2.28 -8.37 -4.06
CA ALA A 286 2.68 -9.73 -4.43
C ALA A 286 4.19 -9.81 -4.77
N ALA A 287 4.75 -8.75 -5.32
CA ALA A 287 6.16 -8.65 -5.70
C ALA A 287 7.04 -7.96 -4.63
N HIS A 288 6.53 -6.92 -3.96
CA HIS A 288 7.38 -6.03 -3.15
C HIS A 288 6.62 -5.32 -2.01
N ALA A 289 5.76 -6.03 -1.28
CA ALA A 289 5.06 -5.43 -0.15
C ALA A 289 6.01 -4.62 0.74
N THR A 290 5.62 -3.41 1.04
CA THR A 290 6.39 -2.48 1.89
C THR A 290 5.65 -2.18 3.18
N SER A 291 6.40 -1.96 4.25
CA SER A 291 5.82 -1.44 5.50
C SER A 291 5.02 -0.16 5.22
N PRO A 292 3.84 0.02 5.85
CA PRO A 292 3.08 1.28 5.78
C PRO A 292 3.90 2.53 6.11
N SER A 293 5.02 2.37 6.83
CA SER A 293 5.95 3.44 7.15
C SER A 293 6.65 4.07 5.93
N SER A 294 6.55 3.46 4.75
CA SER A 294 7.02 4.06 3.49
C SER A 294 6.02 5.09 2.92
N GLY A 295 4.71 4.91 3.19
CA GLY A 295 3.64 5.67 2.55
C GLY A 295 3.52 5.43 1.04
N GLN A 296 4.13 4.35 0.48
CA GLN A 296 4.30 4.16 -0.96
C GLN A 296 3.61 2.92 -1.53
N GLY A 297 3.09 2.00 -0.71
CA GLY A 297 2.60 0.70 -1.20
C GLY A 297 1.58 0.82 -2.33
N ALA A 298 0.52 1.61 -2.13
CA ALA A 298 -0.51 1.83 -3.14
C ALA A 298 0.04 2.56 -4.38
N SER A 299 0.87 3.58 -4.19
CA SER A 299 1.49 4.33 -5.29
C SER A 299 2.37 3.44 -6.17
N MET A 300 3.19 2.57 -5.56
CA MET A 300 4.02 1.61 -6.31
C MET A 300 3.19 0.59 -7.07
N ALA A 301 2.07 0.11 -6.50
CA ALA A 301 1.16 -0.81 -7.20
C ALA A 301 0.54 -0.18 -8.46
N VAL A 302 0.20 1.12 -8.38
CA VAL A 302 -0.29 1.88 -9.55
C VAL A 302 0.81 2.06 -10.59
N GLU A 303 2.04 2.43 -10.16
CA GLU A 303 3.19 2.52 -11.06
C GLU A 303 3.45 1.20 -11.78
N ASP A 304 3.39 0.08 -11.06
CA ASP A 304 3.57 -1.26 -11.66
C ASP A 304 2.56 -1.55 -12.74
N ALA A 305 1.29 -1.25 -12.49
CA ALA A 305 0.21 -1.45 -13.45
C ALA A 305 0.48 -0.70 -14.76
N VAL A 306 0.87 0.56 -14.67
CA VAL A 306 1.18 1.40 -15.83
C VAL A 306 2.43 0.88 -16.57
N VAL A 307 3.51 0.56 -15.84
CA VAL A 307 4.76 0.09 -16.46
C VAL A 307 4.58 -1.27 -17.11
N LEU A 308 3.84 -2.20 -16.45
CA LEU A 308 3.54 -3.51 -17.05
C LEU A 308 2.71 -3.36 -18.33
N GLY A 309 1.69 -2.48 -18.31
CA GLY A 309 0.89 -2.16 -19.49
C GLY A 309 1.75 -1.66 -20.65
N LYS A 310 2.70 -0.73 -20.39
CA LYS A 310 3.68 -0.26 -21.38
C LYS A 310 4.54 -1.38 -21.93
N CYS A 311 5.11 -2.21 -21.05
CA CYS A 311 5.99 -3.30 -21.48
C CYS A 311 5.25 -4.29 -22.38
N LEU A 312 4.01 -4.67 -22.04
CA LEU A 312 3.20 -5.59 -22.84
C LEU A 312 2.68 -4.96 -24.13
N ARG A 313 2.52 -3.63 -24.20
CA ARG A 313 2.19 -2.89 -25.42
C ARG A 313 3.34 -2.90 -26.42
N ASP A 314 4.57 -2.66 -25.92
CA ASP A 314 5.73 -2.36 -26.76
C ASP A 314 6.56 -3.60 -27.11
N VAL A 315 6.53 -4.63 -26.26
CA VAL A 315 7.32 -5.85 -26.42
C VAL A 315 6.38 -7.03 -26.72
N PRO A 316 6.33 -7.53 -27.97
CA PRO A 316 5.39 -8.57 -28.38
C PRO A 316 5.59 -9.91 -27.64
N ASP A 317 6.83 -10.27 -27.33
CA ASP A 317 7.17 -11.47 -26.56
C ASP A 317 6.86 -11.26 -25.07
N THR A 318 5.99 -12.07 -24.52
CA THR A 318 5.48 -11.92 -23.14
C THR A 318 6.59 -12.08 -22.09
N ALA A 319 7.50 -13.04 -22.28
CA ALA A 319 8.59 -13.26 -21.31
C ALA A 319 9.59 -12.08 -21.32
N LYS A 320 9.89 -11.54 -22.51
CA LYS A 320 10.74 -10.35 -22.65
C LYS A 320 10.04 -9.09 -22.07
N ALA A 321 8.72 -8.96 -22.25
CA ALA A 321 7.95 -7.88 -21.66
C ALA A 321 8.01 -7.93 -20.13
N PHE A 322 7.89 -9.12 -19.52
CA PHE A 322 8.04 -9.31 -18.08
C PHE A 322 9.46 -9.00 -17.59
N ALA A 323 10.48 -9.42 -18.32
CA ALA A 323 11.87 -9.09 -17.99
C ALA A 323 12.12 -7.57 -18.08
N ALA A 324 11.56 -6.88 -19.06
CA ALA A 324 11.63 -5.42 -19.17
C ALA A 324 10.91 -4.73 -18.00
N PHE A 325 9.72 -5.19 -17.64
CA PHE A 325 8.99 -4.70 -16.47
C PHE A 325 9.81 -4.84 -15.19
N GLU A 326 10.35 -6.03 -14.93
CA GLU A 326 11.17 -6.29 -13.75
C GLU A 326 12.41 -5.39 -13.71
N ARG A 327 13.12 -5.24 -14.82
CA ARG A 327 14.30 -4.36 -14.96
C ARG A 327 13.97 -2.90 -14.62
N LEU A 328 12.81 -2.41 -15.09
CA LEU A 328 12.39 -1.03 -14.87
C LEU A 328 11.92 -0.75 -13.43
N ARG A 329 11.45 -1.79 -12.73
CA ARG A 329 10.81 -1.60 -11.42
C ARG A 329 11.64 -2.05 -10.23
N ARG A 330 12.43 -3.13 -10.36
CA ARG A 330 13.06 -3.83 -9.24
C ARG A 330 13.88 -2.90 -8.35
N GLU A 331 14.85 -2.18 -8.91
CA GLU A 331 15.74 -1.32 -8.13
C GLU A 331 14.96 -0.27 -7.33
N ARG A 332 13.98 0.38 -8.00
CA ARG A 332 13.15 1.40 -7.37
C ARG A 332 12.36 0.85 -6.19
N VAL A 333 11.65 -0.27 -6.38
CA VAL A 333 10.77 -0.79 -5.32
C VAL A 333 11.57 -1.38 -4.16
N GLU A 334 12.69 -2.07 -4.40
CA GLU A 334 13.57 -2.58 -3.34
C GLU A 334 14.15 -1.42 -2.51
N ARG A 335 14.48 -0.30 -3.15
CA ARG A 335 14.93 0.92 -2.46
C ARG A 335 13.83 1.55 -1.61
N VAL A 336 12.57 1.57 -2.10
CA VAL A 336 11.41 2.06 -1.32
C VAL A 336 11.12 1.14 -0.13
N VAL A 337 11.17 -0.18 -0.31
CA VAL A 337 11.00 -1.15 0.79
C VAL A 337 12.06 -0.94 1.87
N ALA A 338 13.33 -0.76 1.48
CA ALA A 338 14.41 -0.48 2.41
C ALA A 338 14.22 0.86 3.16
N GLN A 339 13.69 1.89 2.49
CA GLN A 339 13.36 3.17 3.13
C GLN A 339 12.20 3.01 4.11
N GLY A 340 11.16 2.26 3.75
CA GLY A 340 10.02 1.96 4.63
C GLY A 340 10.46 1.23 5.91
N LYS A 341 11.41 0.30 5.81
CA LYS A 341 12.01 -0.38 6.98
C LYS A 341 12.72 0.61 7.88
N ARG A 342 13.59 1.46 7.34
CA ARG A 342 14.31 2.51 8.11
C ARG A 342 13.36 3.45 8.82
N ASN A 343 12.29 3.89 8.15
CA ASN A 343 11.25 4.74 8.76
C ASN A 343 10.51 4.00 9.89
N GLY A 344 10.27 2.70 9.71
CA GLY A 344 9.62 1.85 10.71
C GLY A 344 10.48 1.65 11.97
N ASP A 345 11.78 1.42 11.80
CA ASP A 345 12.71 1.21 12.91
C ASP A 345 12.79 2.44 13.83
N GLY A 346 12.61 3.65 13.28
CA GLY A 346 12.55 4.89 14.05
C GLY A 346 11.30 5.05 14.93
N LYS A 347 10.25 4.23 14.73
CA LYS A 347 8.96 4.37 15.44
C LYS A 347 8.94 3.75 16.84
N ALA A 348 9.82 2.80 17.12
CA ALA A 348 9.91 2.11 18.40
C ALA A 348 11.38 2.03 18.92
N PRO A 349 12.10 3.16 19.03
CA PRO A 349 13.42 3.16 19.60
C PRO A 349 13.31 2.94 21.12
N GLY A 350 14.25 2.17 21.71
CA GLY A 350 14.37 2.13 23.17
C GLY A 350 14.62 3.53 23.77
N ALA A 351 14.53 3.67 25.09
CA ALA A 351 14.58 4.98 25.79
C ALA A 351 15.78 5.86 25.40
N GLY A 352 16.97 5.30 25.23
CA GLY A 352 18.16 6.02 24.76
C GLY A 352 18.06 6.43 23.29
N GLY A 353 17.48 5.58 22.43
CA GLY A 353 17.30 5.86 21.03
C GLY A 353 16.32 7.00 20.73
N ALA A 354 15.29 7.17 21.56
CA ALA A 354 14.34 8.28 21.43
C ALA A 354 15.03 9.64 21.64
N PHE A 355 15.91 9.75 22.63
CA PHE A 355 16.67 10.99 22.88
C PHE A 355 17.60 11.32 21.70
N VAL A 356 18.35 10.33 21.21
CA VAL A 356 19.24 10.50 20.06
C VAL A 356 18.46 10.89 18.81
N ARG A 357 17.32 10.22 18.54
CA ARG A 357 16.43 10.58 17.43
C ARG A 357 15.98 12.04 17.53
N ASP A 358 15.49 12.49 18.68
CA ASP A 358 14.94 13.84 18.89
C ASP A 358 16.00 14.95 18.71
N LEU A 359 17.28 14.61 18.90
CA LEU A 359 18.40 15.52 18.66
C LEU A 359 18.81 15.53 17.18
N ILE A 360 18.86 14.36 16.54
CA ILE A 360 19.41 14.21 15.18
C ILE A 360 18.36 14.49 14.10
N LEU A 361 17.12 14.07 14.33
CA LEU A 361 16.06 14.13 13.31
C LEU A 361 15.85 15.54 12.71
N PRO A 362 15.84 16.64 13.51
CA PRO A 362 15.69 17.99 12.94
C PRO A 362 16.82 18.36 11.96
N VAL A 363 18.05 17.95 12.28
CA VAL A 363 19.23 18.23 11.43
C VAL A 363 19.17 17.39 10.15
N VAL A 364 18.86 16.09 10.28
CA VAL A 364 18.72 15.17 9.15
C VAL A 364 17.60 15.64 8.22
N MET A 365 16.43 16.00 8.76
CA MET A 365 15.29 16.44 7.94
C MET A 365 15.59 17.74 7.19
N ARG A 366 16.27 18.70 7.80
CA ARG A 366 16.75 19.90 7.09
C ARG A 366 17.68 19.58 5.93
N GLN A 367 18.58 18.58 6.11
CA GLN A 367 19.47 18.16 5.04
C GLN A 367 18.73 17.41 3.93
N VAL A 368 17.76 16.56 4.29
CA VAL A 368 16.88 15.85 3.36
C VAL A 368 16.13 16.85 2.48
N GLU A 369 15.54 17.88 3.09
CA GLU A 369 14.80 18.93 2.40
C GLU A 369 15.72 19.77 1.49
N LYS A 370 16.84 20.30 2.03
CA LYS A 370 17.80 21.09 1.26
C LYS A 370 18.36 20.36 0.05
N ARG A 371 18.57 19.06 0.13
CA ARG A 371 19.15 18.23 -0.93
C ARG A 371 18.08 17.59 -1.82
N ASN A 372 16.81 17.82 -1.55
CA ASN A 372 15.69 17.08 -2.14
C ASN A 372 15.94 15.56 -2.17
N ALA A 373 16.47 15.04 -1.06
CA ALA A 373 17.03 13.69 -1.00
C ALA A 373 15.98 12.58 -1.17
N LEU A 374 14.68 12.90 -1.11
CA LEU A 374 13.57 11.98 -1.35
C LEU A 374 12.93 12.16 -2.74
N ALA A 375 13.45 13.07 -3.58
CA ALA A 375 12.97 13.29 -4.95
C ALA A 375 12.89 11.99 -5.76
N TRP A 376 13.90 11.13 -5.65
CA TRP A 376 13.92 9.82 -6.30
C TRP A 376 12.70 8.95 -5.99
N MET A 377 12.08 9.13 -4.82
CA MET A 377 10.90 8.39 -4.39
C MET A 377 9.61 9.05 -4.87
N HIS A 378 9.51 10.38 -4.81
CA HIS A 378 8.29 11.13 -5.07
C HIS A 378 8.20 11.70 -6.48
N ASP A 379 9.34 12.07 -7.09
CA ASP A 379 9.37 12.70 -8.42
C ASP A 379 9.47 11.69 -9.57
N TYR A 380 9.26 10.41 -9.27
CA TYR A 380 9.24 9.38 -10.31
C TYR A 380 8.05 9.61 -11.23
N ARG A 381 8.33 9.70 -12.51
CA ARG A 381 7.34 9.92 -13.57
C ARG A 381 7.44 8.82 -14.61
N ILE A 382 6.31 8.39 -15.10
CA ILE A 382 6.19 7.43 -16.19
C ILE A 382 5.69 8.18 -17.41
N THR A 383 6.39 8.07 -18.53
CA THR A 383 5.94 8.62 -19.80
C THR A 383 5.28 7.49 -20.60
N TRP A 384 3.93 7.56 -20.76
CA TRP A 384 3.20 6.49 -21.45
C TRP A 384 3.63 6.34 -22.91
N ASP A 385 3.81 7.44 -23.66
CA ASP A 385 4.06 7.43 -25.10
C ASP A 385 5.51 7.06 -25.47
N GLU A 386 6.42 7.13 -24.53
CA GLU A 386 7.80 6.67 -24.72
C GLU A 386 7.86 5.14 -24.79
N ARG A 387 8.49 4.61 -25.85
CA ARG A 387 8.59 3.17 -26.04
C ARG A 387 9.56 2.50 -25.08
N VAL A 388 9.21 1.30 -24.63
CA VAL A 388 10.10 0.45 -23.86
C VAL A 388 11.04 -0.27 -24.81
N ALA A 389 12.35 -0.11 -24.60
CA ALA A 389 13.34 -0.91 -25.30
C ALA A 389 13.28 -2.37 -24.79
N ALA A 390 13.30 -3.32 -25.75
CA ALA A 390 13.27 -4.75 -25.48
C ALA A 390 14.58 -5.24 -24.84
#